data_5f53a335c949909d93c6118b96d62ae6
#
_entry.id   5f53a335c949909d93c6118b96d62ae6
#
_cell.length_a   1.000
_cell.length_b   1.000
_cell.length_c   1.000
_cell.angle_alpha   90.00
_cell.angle_beta   90.00
_cell.angle_gamma   90.00
#
_symmetry.space_group_name_H-M   'P 1'
#
loop_
_entity.id
_entity.type
_entity.pdbx_description
1 polymer ?
#
loop_
_entity_poly.entity_id
_entity_poly.type
_entity_poly.pdbx_seq_one_letter_code
_entity_poly.pdbx_strand_id
1 'polypeptide(L)'
;MKNFNIFLLAVLLLFTGCDGDEHFLTKSPTDIFVDEDVWKNEALIMGLVSDLYSRYADYQTVEKWYSFCDLDEAYCSNAVDRKRHQNATWGYGEQASWDYGYVRHMNLFLQKCARADASVFAKNSRERLMAEVRFLRAAYYFAMVKRMGGVPLITEPLQYDYSGDVTYLYRPRNPEYEIYDFILRECEEIKTLLPNDPSVKSRATKAAALAMRSRA
;
A
#
# COMPACT_ATOMS: atom_id res chain seq x y z
N MET A 1 63.51 25.28 -27.63
CA MET A 1 63.34 23.99 -26.91
C MET A 1 62.54 24.12 -25.62
N LYS A 2 62.76 25.17 -24.81
CA LYS A 2 62.07 25.33 -23.53
C LYS A 2 60.53 25.46 -23.65
N ASN A 3 60.03 26.17 -24.64
CA ASN A 3 58.62 26.38 -24.86
C ASN A 3 57.91 25.14 -25.45
N PHE A 4 58.62 24.27 -26.16
CA PHE A 4 58.09 23.02 -26.70
C PHE A 4 57.82 22.00 -25.56
N ASN A 5 58.69 21.95 -24.56
CA ASN A 5 58.49 21.07 -23.39
C ASN A 5 57.31 21.52 -22.54
N ILE A 6 57.06 22.84 -22.42
CA ILE A 6 55.91 23.37 -21.69
C ILE A 6 54.60 23.03 -22.42
N PHE A 7 54.62 23.13 -23.75
CA PHE A 7 53.43 22.76 -24.55
C PHE A 7 53.14 21.26 -24.47
N LEU A 8 54.17 20.41 -24.52
CA LEU A 8 54.04 18.97 -24.38
C LEU A 8 53.49 18.58 -22.98
N LEU A 9 53.99 19.26 -21.93
CA LEU A 9 53.52 19.05 -20.57
C LEU A 9 52.03 19.47 -20.41
N ALA A 10 51.61 20.58 -21.01
CA ALA A 10 50.23 21.04 -21.00
C ALA A 10 49.27 20.08 -21.74
N VAL A 11 49.74 19.50 -22.85
CA VAL A 11 48.98 18.50 -23.59
C VAL A 11 48.86 17.19 -22.82
N LEU A 12 49.92 16.76 -22.11
CA LEU A 12 49.87 15.58 -21.25
C LEU A 12 48.88 15.72 -20.08
N LEU A 13 48.75 16.93 -19.53
CA LEU A 13 47.78 17.22 -18.45
C LEU A 13 46.30 17.20 -18.91
N LEU A 14 46.05 17.35 -20.22
CA LEU A 14 44.71 17.27 -20.79
C LEU A 14 44.21 15.81 -20.93
N PHE A 15 45.09 14.83 -20.86
CA PHE A 15 44.75 13.41 -20.94
C PHE A 15 44.56 12.75 -19.55
N THR A 16 44.77 13.45 -18.45
CA THR A 16 44.39 12.98 -17.14
C THR A 16 42.91 13.29 -16.83
N GLY A 17 42.07 13.13 -17.83
CA GLY A 17 40.64 13.30 -17.73
C GLY A 17 40.03 12.11 -16.98
N CYS A 18 39.34 12.42 -15.97
CA CYS A 18 38.43 11.66 -15.14
C CYS A 18 38.10 10.22 -15.54
N ASP A 19 38.70 9.28 -14.88
CA ASP A 19 38.22 7.90 -14.77
C ASP A 19 37.02 7.80 -13.82
N GLY A 20 36.23 8.88 -13.66
CA GLY A 20 35.30 9.03 -12.56
C GLY A 20 33.81 8.96 -12.87
N ASP A 21 33.42 9.12 -14.13
CA ASP A 21 32.01 9.35 -14.42
C ASP A 21 31.14 8.08 -14.27
N GLU A 22 31.64 6.91 -14.64
CA GLU A 22 30.88 5.67 -14.48
C GLU A 22 30.66 5.33 -13.00
N HIS A 23 31.64 5.61 -12.15
CA HIS A 23 31.52 5.33 -10.70
C HIS A 23 30.64 6.35 -9.97
N PHE A 24 30.54 7.58 -10.49
CA PHE A 24 29.70 8.62 -9.92
C PHE A 24 28.22 8.40 -10.26
N LEU A 25 27.93 8.03 -11.51
CA LEU A 25 26.57 7.81 -12.00
C LEU A 25 25.96 6.46 -11.54
N THR A 26 26.81 5.48 -11.25
CA THR A 26 26.38 4.13 -10.80
C THR A 26 26.42 3.96 -9.28
N LYS A 27 26.75 5.03 -8.53
CA LYS A 27 26.79 4.95 -7.07
C LYS A 27 25.40 4.73 -6.51
N SER A 28 25.18 3.57 -5.90
CA SER A 28 23.93 3.31 -5.17
C SER A 28 23.77 4.33 -4.04
N PRO A 29 22.58 4.94 -3.87
CA PRO A 29 22.34 5.83 -2.75
C PRO A 29 22.66 5.13 -1.42
N THR A 30 23.46 5.74 -0.57
CA THR A 30 23.80 5.19 0.75
C THR A 30 22.73 5.48 1.80
N ASP A 31 21.83 6.44 1.51
CA ASP A 31 20.84 6.96 2.45
C ASP A 31 19.41 6.50 2.11
N ILE A 32 19.25 5.71 1.05
CA ILE A 32 17.94 5.21 0.59
C ILE A 32 18.04 3.70 0.46
N PHE A 33 17.13 2.98 1.11
CA PHE A 33 16.99 1.54 0.89
C PHE A 33 16.50 1.29 -0.54
N VAL A 34 17.29 0.58 -1.33
CA VAL A 34 16.83 0.09 -2.62
C VAL A 34 15.90 -1.11 -2.43
N ASP A 35 14.97 -1.28 -3.37
CA ASP A 35 13.94 -2.32 -3.28
C ASP A 35 14.50 -3.72 -2.97
N GLU A 36 15.63 -4.08 -3.61
CA GLU A 36 16.29 -5.38 -3.39
C GLU A 36 16.78 -5.59 -1.95
N ASP A 37 17.22 -4.54 -1.26
CA ASP A 37 17.73 -4.64 0.11
C ASP A 37 16.61 -4.78 1.13
N VAL A 38 15.46 -4.17 0.84
CA VAL A 38 14.25 -4.31 1.67
C VAL A 38 13.85 -5.78 1.77
N TRP A 39 13.86 -6.51 0.64
CA TRP A 39 13.43 -7.91 0.59
C TRP A 39 14.45 -8.93 1.10
N LYS A 40 15.65 -8.46 1.51
CA LYS A 40 16.67 -9.25 2.20
C LYS A 40 16.63 -9.12 3.73
N ASN A 41 15.72 -8.31 4.28
CA ASN A 41 15.66 -8.02 5.72
C ASN A 41 14.22 -8.04 6.25
N GLU A 42 13.91 -9.01 7.10
CA GLU A 42 12.56 -9.17 7.68
C GLU A 42 12.08 -7.91 8.43
N ALA A 43 12.97 -7.19 9.12
CA ALA A 43 12.57 -5.99 9.84
C ALA A 43 12.11 -4.86 8.90
N LEU A 44 12.76 -4.72 7.73
CA LEU A 44 12.34 -3.77 6.70
C LEU A 44 11.02 -4.20 6.05
N ILE A 45 10.85 -5.49 5.80
CA ILE A 45 9.58 -6.04 5.29
C ILE A 45 8.44 -5.78 6.31
N MET A 46 8.71 -5.97 7.61
CA MET A 46 7.76 -5.61 8.66
C MET A 46 7.43 -4.11 8.68
N GLY A 47 8.41 -3.26 8.39
CA GLY A 47 8.21 -1.82 8.22
C GLY A 47 7.21 -1.48 7.13
N LEU A 48 7.28 -2.18 5.97
CA LEU A 48 6.29 -2.01 4.88
C LEU A 48 4.87 -2.40 5.34
N VAL A 49 4.73 -3.48 6.10
CA VAL A 49 3.41 -3.86 6.64
C VAL A 49 2.90 -2.82 7.62
N SER A 50 3.78 -2.24 8.45
CA SER A 50 3.40 -1.18 9.38
C SER A 50 2.94 0.09 8.67
N ASP A 51 3.58 0.44 7.54
CA ASP A 51 3.11 1.53 6.67
C ASP A 51 1.71 1.26 6.11
N LEU A 52 1.46 0.04 5.63
CA LEU A 52 0.13 -0.34 5.16
C LEU A 52 -0.93 -0.25 6.27
N TYR A 53 -0.60 -0.59 7.51
CA TYR A 53 -1.50 -0.40 8.66
C TYR A 53 -1.76 1.07 8.96
N SER A 54 -0.75 1.92 8.91
CA SER A 54 -0.91 3.36 9.18
C SER A 54 -1.85 4.01 8.17
N ARG A 55 -1.74 3.64 6.91
CA ARG A 55 -2.65 4.10 5.84
C ARG A 55 -4.07 3.58 6.01
N TYR A 56 -4.24 2.36 6.54
CA TYR A 56 -5.57 1.80 6.78
C TYR A 56 -6.36 2.62 7.81
N ALA A 57 -5.70 3.18 8.81
CA ALA A 57 -6.34 4.03 9.82
C ALA A 57 -7.09 5.23 9.19
N ASP A 58 -6.59 5.77 8.08
CA ASP A 58 -7.23 6.88 7.38
C ASP A 58 -8.60 6.50 6.77
N TYR A 59 -8.85 5.22 6.54
CA TYR A 59 -10.13 4.72 6.01
C TYR A 59 -11.11 4.30 7.11
N GLN A 60 -10.68 4.30 8.37
CA GLN A 60 -11.52 4.09 9.56
C GLN A 60 -12.18 5.40 9.96
N THR A 61 -13.24 5.78 9.27
CA THR A 61 -13.89 7.10 9.47
C THR A 61 -14.57 7.30 10.79
N VAL A 62 -14.69 6.27 11.63
CA VAL A 62 -15.35 6.38 12.94
C VAL A 62 -14.58 7.28 13.92
N GLU A 63 -13.28 7.50 13.68
CA GLU A 63 -12.44 8.31 14.57
C GLU A 63 -12.50 9.82 14.30
N LYS A 64 -13.08 10.23 13.19
CA LYS A 64 -13.26 11.65 12.92
C LYS A 64 -14.51 12.11 13.65
N TRP A 65 -14.34 12.76 14.79
CA TRP A 65 -15.41 13.29 15.67
C TRP A 65 -16.52 14.02 14.90
N TYR A 66 -16.21 14.62 13.78
CA TYR A 66 -17.17 15.31 12.93
C TYR A 66 -18.07 14.37 12.10
N SER A 67 -17.76 13.08 11.97
CA SER A 67 -18.65 12.15 11.26
C SER A 67 -19.96 11.93 12.01
N PHE A 68 -19.98 12.11 13.32
CA PHE A 68 -21.23 12.10 14.11
C PHE A 68 -22.10 13.32 13.84
N CYS A 69 -21.49 14.44 13.41
CA CYS A 69 -22.21 15.67 13.10
C CYS A 69 -22.86 15.65 11.71
N ASP A 70 -22.49 14.70 10.86
CA ASP A 70 -23.14 14.47 9.56
C ASP A 70 -24.47 13.73 9.70
N LEU A 71 -24.71 13.09 10.86
CA LEU A 71 -25.95 12.44 11.23
C LEU A 71 -26.69 13.30 12.29
N ASP A 72 -27.70 12.77 12.90
CA ASP A 72 -28.51 13.46 13.92
C ASP A 72 -28.08 13.17 15.37
N GLU A 73 -27.03 12.31 15.56
CA GLU A 73 -26.53 11.98 16.90
C GLU A 73 -25.73 13.11 17.56
N ALA A 74 -25.16 14.04 16.78
CA ALA A 74 -24.35 15.13 17.34
C ALA A 74 -24.49 16.42 16.57
N TYR A 75 -24.26 17.54 17.26
CA TYR A 75 -24.22 18.87 16.70
C TYR A 75 -22.82 19.49 16.84
N CYS A 76 -22.22 19.93 15.72
CA CYS A 76 -20.96 20.63 15.74
C CYS A 76 -21.19 22.15 15.78
N SER A 77 -20.85 22.79 16.89
CA SER A 77 -21.04 24.25 17.07
C SER A 77 -20.09 25.08 16.21
N ASN A 78 -18.94 24.54 15.81
CA ASN A 78 -17.87 25.27 15.14
C ASN A 78 -17.75 25.02 13.63
N ALA A 79 -18.56 24.13 13.05
CA ALA A 79 -18.42 23.76 11.65
C ALA A 79 -19.79 23.77 10.96
N VAL A 80 -20.11 24.91 10.37
CA VAL A 80 -21.36 25.12 9.63
C VAL A 80 -21.51 24.18 8.44
N ASP A 81 -20.38 23.76 7.86
CA ASP A 81 -20.32 22.96 6.63
C ASP A 81 -20.45 21.46 6.85
N ARG A 82 -20.63 21.00 8.09
CA ARG A 82 -20.56 19.57 8.43
C ARG A 82 -21.89 18.92 8.78
N LYS A 83 -22.97 19.53 8.35
CA LYS A 83 -24.34 18.99 8.49
C LYS A 83 -24.89 18.56 7.14
N ARG A 84 -24.12 17.80 6.39
CA ARG A 84 -24.39 17.52 4.99
C ARG A 84 -25.72 16.79 4.79
N HIS A 85 -26.01 15.79 5.64
CA HIS A 85 -27.29 15.11 5.60
C HIS A 85 -28.45 16.00 6.02
N GLN A 86 -28.27 16.81 7.06
CA GLN A 86 -29.30 17.73 7.55
C GLN A 86 -29.58 18.89 6.58
N ASN A 87 -28.55 19.37 5.87
CA ASN A 87 -28.64 20.49 4.96
C ASN A 87 -28.86 20.07 3.48
N ALA A 88 -29.03 18.77 3.21
CA ALA A 88 -29.14 18.22 1.85
C ALA A 88 -27.95 18.62 0.92
N THR A 89 -26.78 18.87 1.48
CA THR A 89 -25.57 19.21 0.72
C THR A 89 -24.73 17.98 0.36
N TRP A 90 -25.26 16.79 0.59
CA TRP A 90 -24.61 15.54 0.25
C TRP A 90 -24.48 15.37 -1.26
N GLY A 91 -23.27 15.16 -1.74
CA GLY A 91 -22.98 14.99 -3.14
C GLY A 91 -22.35 13.63 -3.47
N TYR A 92 -22.31 13.31 -4.76
CA TYR A 92 -21.75 12.05 -5.29
C TYR A 92 -20.30 11.76 -4.81
N GLY A 93 -19.49 12.79 -4.65
CA GLY A 93 -18.09 12.66 -4.22
C GLY A 93 -17.90 12.45 -2.72
N GLU A 94 -18.97 12.62 -1.93
CA GLU A 94 -18.89 12.51 -0.49
C GLU A 94 -18.68 11.05 -0.06
N GLN A 95 -17.67 10.85 0.80
CA GLN A 95 -17.26 9.53 1.27
C GLN A 95 -16.80 8.53 0.18
N ALA A 96 -16.66 8.95 -1.05
CA ALA A 96 -16.05 8.12 -2.08
C ALA A 96 -14.59 7.83 -1.73
N SER A 97 -14.21 6.57 -1.79
CA SER A 97 -12.83 6.12 -1.56
C SER A 97 -12.38 5.28 -2.75
N TRP A 98 -11.55 5.88 -3.60
CA TRP A 98 -11.04 5.26 -4.82
C TRP A 98 -9.52 5.12 -4.79
N ASP A 99 -8.91 4.92 -3.61
CA ASP A 99 -7.46 4.79 -3.51
C ASP A 99 -6.99 3.40 -3.97
N TYR A 100 -6.99 3.20 -5.27
CA TYR A 100 -6.37 2.03 -5.88
C TYR A 100 -4.83 2.03 -5.81
N GLY A 101 -4.21 3.16 -5.45
CA GLY A 101 -2.80 3.22 -5.08
C GLY A 101 -2.52 2.38 -3.84
N TYR A 102 -3.42 2.42 -2.85
CA TYR A 102 -3.33 1.58 -1.66
C TYR A 102 -3.51 0.09 -1.99
N VAL A 103 -4.51 -0.25 -2.82
CA VAL A 103 -4.71 -1.63 -3.31
C VAL A 103 -3.47 -2.12 -4.07
N ARG A 104 -2.89 -1.27 -4.93
CA ARG A 104 -1.67 -1.60 -5.67
C ARG A 104 -0.49 -1.89 -4.74
N HIS A 105 -0.28 -1.10 -3.69
CA HIS A 105 0.79 -1.33 -2.74
C HIS A 105 0.62 -2.65 -1.99
N MET A 106 -0.59 -2.99 -1.56
CA MET A 106 -0.87 -4.30 -0.97
C MET A 106 -0.61 -5.45 -1.94
N ASN A 107 -1.04 -5.34 -3.20
CA ASN A 107 -0.81 -6.35 -4.21
C ASN A 107 0.68 -6.51 -4.55
N LEU A 108 1.43 -5.40 -4.66
CA LEU A 108 2.88 -5.43 -4.84
C LEU A 108 3.60 -6.09 -3.66
N PHE A 109 3.20 -5.77 -2.44
CA PHE A 109 3.74 -6.43 -1.25
C PHE A 109 3.54 -7.94 -1.32
N LEU A 110 2.31 -8.40 -1.60
CA LEU A 110 1.99 -9.82 -1.68
C LEU A 110 2.80 -10.53 -2.77
N GLN A 111 2.94 -9.91 -3.95
CA GLN A 111 3.71 -10.45 -5.06
C GLN A 111 5.20 -10.59 -4.71
N LYS A 112 5.80 -9.53 -4.13
CA LYS A 112 7.24 -9.52 -3.79
C LYS A 112 7.54 -10.40 -2.59
N CYS A 113 6.71 -10.37 -1.56
CA CYS A 113 6.84 -11.22 -0.37
C CYS A 113 6.79 -12.72 -0.72
N ALA A 114 5.93 -13.11 -1.67
CA ALA A 114 5.85 -14.50 -2.15
C ALA A 114 7.12 -14.94 -2.88
N ARG A 115 7.85 -14.02 -3.52
CA ARG A 115 9.10 -14.29 -4.26
C ARG A 115 10.36 -14.15 -3.40
N ALA A 116 10.26 -13.51 -2.24
CA ALA A 116 11.39 -13.31 -1.35
C ALA A 116 11.93 -14.65 -0.83
N ASP A 117 13.24 -14.71 -0.59
CA ASP A 117 13.89 -15.93 -0.07
C ASP A 117 13.30 -16.30 1.30
N ALA A 118 12.90 -17.55 1.45
CA ALA A 118 12.32 -18.07 2.69
C ALA A 118 13.27 -17.96 3.88
N SER A 119 14.59 -17.98 3.64
CA SER A 119 15.62 -17.86 4.69
C SER A 119 15.66 -16.49 5.38
N VAL A 120 15.08 -15.46 4.75
CA VAL A 120 14.98 -14.10 5.31
C VAL A 120 13.99 -14.06 6.48
N PHE A 121 13.02 -14.95 6.52
CA PHE A 121 11.92 -14.93 7.46
C PHE A 121 12.11 -15.89 8.63
N ALA A 122 11.73 -15.46 9.83
CA ALA A 122 11.53 -16.37 10.94
C ALA A 122 10.40 -17.37 10.62
N LYS A 123 10.36 -18.48 11.36
CA LYS A 123 9.37 -19.55 11.14
C LYS A 123 7.94 -18.98 11.11
N ASN A 124 7.22 -19.29 10.05
CA ASN A 124 5.82 -18.85 9.78
C ASN A 124 5.61 -17.33 9.69
N SER A 125 6.68 -16.53 9.69
CA SER A 125 6.56 -15.08 9.66
C SER A 125 6.08 -14.58 8.29
N ARG A 126 6.60 -15.16 7.20
CA ARG A 126 6.20 -14.78 5.84
C ARG A 126 4.69 -14.97 5.61
N GLU A 127 4.18 -16.15 5.95
CA GLU A 127 2.77 -16.50 5.80
C GLU A 127 1.88 -15.59 6.65
N ARG A 128 2.33 -15.26 7.87
CA ARG A 128 1.64 -14.32 8.74
C ARG A 128 1.61 -12.91 8.15
N LEU A 129 2.73 -12.37 7.69
CA LEU A 129 2.80 -11.03 7.11
C LEU A 129 1.93 -10.92 5.85
N MET A 130 1.95 -11.95 5.00
CA MET A 130 1.06 -12.02 3.85
C MET A 130 -0.42 -12.08 4.26
N ALA A 131 -0.76 -12.85 5.29
CA ALA A 131 -2.11 -12.94 5.80
C ALA A 131 -2.60 -11.60 6.36
N GLU A 132 -1.74 -10.86 7.04
CA GLU A 132 -2.07 -9.51 7.54
C GLU A 132 -2.35 -8.53 6.40
N VAL A 133 -1.55 -8.54 5.33
CA VAL A 133 -1.79 -7.67 4.18
C VAL A 133 -3.05 -8.10 3.39
N ARG A 134 -3.32 -9.40 3.28
CA ARG A 134 -4.59 -9.91 2.73
C ARG A 134 -5.78 -9.45 3.58
N PHE A 135 -5.66 -9.46 4.90
CA PHE A 135 -6.69 -8.92 5.79
C PHE A 135 -6.93 -7.42 5.53
N LEU A 136 -5.88 -6.60 5.45
CA LEU A 136 -6.00 -5.18 5.17
C LEU A 136 -6.68 -4.92 3.81
N ARG A 137 -6.33 -5.71 2.79
CA ARG A 137 -6.95 -5.62 1.46
C ARG A 137 -8.44 -5.96 1.52
N ALA A 138 -8.81 -7.05 2.20
CA ALA A 138 -10.22 -7.42 2.39
C ALA A 138 -10.97 -6.34 3.18
N ALA A 139 -10.37 -5.79 4.24
CA ALA A 139 -10.95 -4.73 5.05
C ALA A 139 -11.17 -3.44 4.26
N TYR A 140 -10.22 -3.10 3.37
CA TYR A 140 -10.36 -1.93 2.51
C TYR A 140 -11.47 -2.13 1.47
N TYR A 141 -11.55 -3.30 0.82
CA TYR A 141 -12.67 -3.63 -0.07
C TYR A 141 -14.01 -3.64 0.66
N PHE A 142 -14.06 -4.09 1.91
CA PHE A 142 -15.26 -3.99 2.72
C PHE A 142 -15.67 -2.54 3.00
N ALA A 143 -14.72 -1.65 3.25
CA ALA A 143 -15.00 -0.23 3.39
C ALA A 143 -15.51 0.40 2.09
N MET A 144 -14.96 0.00 0.93
CA MET A 144 -15.38 0.48 -0.38
C MET A 144 -16.79 0.00 -0.74
N VAL A 145 -17.06 -1.32 -0.65
CA VAL A 145 -18.33 -1.91 -1.10
C VAL A 145 -19.51 -1.39 -0.30
N LYS A 146 -19.36 -1.20 1.01
CA LYS A 146 -20.41 -0.61 1.87
C LYS A 146 -20.83 0.80 1.46
N ARG A 147 -19.94 1.56 0.82
CA ARG A 147 -20.19 2.96 0.46
C ARG A 147 -20.59 3.14 -0.98
N MET A 148 -19.99 2.33 -1.87
CA MET A 148 -20.05 2.56 -3.30
C MET A 148 -20.74 1.42 -4.06
N GLY A 149 -21.16 0.35 -3.35
CA GLY A 149 -21.66 -0.86 -4.00
C GLY A 149 -20.54 -1.60 -4.74
N GLY A 150 -20.82 -2.11 -5.94
CA GLY A 150 -19.81 -2.78 -6.76
C GLY A 150 -18.63 -1.86 -7.10
N VAL A 151 -17.41 -2.40 -7.05
CA VAL A 151 -16.15 -1.70 -7.35
C VAL A 151 -15.24 -2.62 -8.17
N PRO A 152 -14.26 -2.10 -8.93
CA PRO A 152 -13.26 -2.95 -9.58
C PRO A 152 -12.48 -3.80 -8.58
N LEU A 153 -12.55 -5.13 -8.72
CA LEU A 153 -11.78 -6.06 -7.89
C LEU A 153 -10.41 -6.32 -8.51
N ILE A 154 -9.37 -5.73 -7.92
CA ILE A 154 -7.99 -5.84 -8.41
C ILE A 154 -7.16 -6.57 -7.35
N THR A 155 -6.75 -7.80 -7.65
CA THR A 155 -6.01 -8.68 -6.73
C THR A 155 -4.54 -8.86 -7.10
N GLU A 156 -4.11 -8.25 -8.20
CA GLU A 156 -2.73 -8.25 -8.69
C GLU A 156 -2.26 -6.82 -9.02
N PRO A 157 -0.95 -6.54 -8.98
CA PRO A 157 -0.45 -5.23 -9.34
C PRO A 157 -0.57 -5.01 -10.85
N LEU A 158 -1.38 -4.01 -11.24
CA LEU A 158 -1.43 -3.58 -12.64
C LEU A 158 -0.16 -2.77 -12.95
N GLN A 159 0.48 -3.08 -14.07
CA GLN A 159 1.69 -2.40 -14.54
C GLN A 159 1.44 -1.81 -15.92
N TYR A 160 1.86 -0.56 -16.10
CA TYR A 160 1.88 0.08 -17.40
C TYR A 160 3.11 -0.40 -18.17
N ASP A 161 2.92 -0.86 -19.40
CA ASP A 161 3.96 -1.44 -20.25
C ASP A 161 4.63 -0.43 -21.19
N TYR A 162 4.28 0.86 -21.07
CA TYR A 162 4.79 1.97 -21.89
C TYR A 162 4.47 1.84 -23.40
N SER A 163 3.50 0.99 -23.77
CA SER A 163 3.06 0.82 -25.17
C SER A 163 2.26 2.01 -25.71
N GLY A 164 1.81 2.90 -24.85
CA GLY A 164 0.88 3.98 -25.20
C GLY A 164 -0.60 3.57 -25.09
N ASP A 165 -0.92 2.29 -25.11
CA ASP A 165 -2.25 1.78 -24.85
C ASP A 165 -2.47 1.57 -23.35
N VAL A 166 -3.49 2.19 -22.79
CA VAL A 166 -3.88 2.07 -21.37
C VAL A 166 -5.17 1.30 -21.17
N THR A 167 -5.81 0.83 -22.24
CA THR A 167 -7.14 0.20 -22.19
C THR A 167 -7.15 -1.07 -21.34
N TYR A 168 -6.05 -1.83 -21.36
CA TYR A 168 -5.89 -3.04 -20.53
C TYR A 168 -5.81 -2.76 -19.02
N LEU A 169 -5.56 -1.51 -18.61
CA LEU A 169 -5.58 -1.09 -17.19
C LEU A 169 -7.00 -0.76 -16.71
N TYR A 170 -7.93 -0.49 -17.62
CA TYR A 170 -9.29 -0.20 -17.26
C TYR A 170 -10.01 -1.47 -16.83
N ARG A 171 -10.51 -1.45 -15.60
CA ARG A 171 -11.28 -2.54 -15.02
C ARG A 171 -12.71 -2.08 -14.76
N PRO A 172 -13.73 -2.78 -15.28
CA PRO A 172 -15.12 -2.47 -14.94
C PRO A 172 -15.37 -2.75 -13.45
N ARG A 173 -16.46 -2.22 -12.94
CA ARG A 173 -16.91 -2.56 -11.59
C ARG A 173 -17.39 -4.02 -11.57
N ASN A 174 -16.91 -4.76 -10.58
CA ASN A 174 -17.50 -6.05 -10.25
C ASN A 174 -18.81 -5.83 -9.50
N PRO A 175 -19.79 -6.72 -9.63
CA PRO A 175 -21.00 -6.70 -8.82
C PRO A 175 -20.68 -6.76 -7.32
N GLU A 176 -21.53 -6.17 -6.51
CA GLU A 176 -21.36 -6.09 -5.05
C GLU A 176 -21.16 -7.46 -4.42
N TYR A 177 -21.93 -8.47 -4.80
CA TYR A 177 -21.83 -9.82 -4.25
C TYR A 177 -20.46 -10.47 -4.51
N GLU A 178 -19.81 -10.20 -5.64
CA GLU A 178 -18.46 -10.72 -5.92
C GLU A 178 -17.41 -10.14 -4.97
N ILE A 179 -17.59 -8.89 -4.55
CA ILE A 179 -16.70 -8.25 -3.58
C ILE A 179 -16.90 -8.88 -2.19
N TYR A 180 -18.14 -9.13 -1.78
CA TYR A 180 -18.41 -9.83 -0.53
C TYR A 180 -17.88 -11.27 -0.55
N ASP A 181 -18.08 -12.01 -1.64
CA ASP A 181 -17.53 -13.36 -1.80
C ASP A 181 -16.00 -13.38 -1.71
N PHE A 182 -15.35 -12.38 -2.31
CA PHE A 182 -13.91 -12.20 -2.18
C PHE A 182 -13.50 -12.00 -0.71
N ILE A 183 -14.17 -11.10 0.01
CA ILE A 183 -13.88 -10.80 1.42
C ILE A 183 -14.07 -12.06 2.29
N LEU A 184 -15.17 -12.76 2.11
CA LEU A 184 -15.48 -13.99 2.86
C LEU A 184 -14.41 -15.07 2.65
N ARG A 185 -14.00 -15.28 1.40
CA ARG A 185 -12.95 -16.23 1.04
C ARG A 185 -11.59 -15.83 1.61
N GLU A 186 -11.18 -14.57 1.47
CA GLU A 186 -9.92 -14.08 2.04
C GLU A 186 -9.89 -14.30 3.56
N CYS A 187 -10.95 -13.93 4.28
CA CYS A 187 -11.05 -14.12 5.73
C CYS A 187 -10.99 -15.61 6.13
N GLU A 188 -11.64 -16.49 5.37
CA GLU A 188 -11.62 -17.93 5.63
C GLU A 188 -10.23 -18.52 5.48
N GLU A 189 -9.52 -18.15 4.42
CA GLU A 189 -8.18 -18.70 4.13
C GLU A 189 -7.13 -18.20 5.12
N ILE A 190 -7.18 -16.93 5.53
CA ILE A 190 -6.14 -16.33 6.38
C ILE A 190 -6.33 -16.58 7.87
N LYS A 191 -7.52 -16.98 8.32
CA LYS A 191 -7.83 -17.11 9.77
C LYS A 191 -6.89 -18.04 10.54
N THR A 192 -6.31 -19.05 9.87
CA THR A 192 -5.38 -20.00 10.48
C THR A 192 -3.94 -19.54 10.46
N LEU A 193 -3.62 -18.56 9.62
CA LEU A 193 -2.28 -17.97 9.46
C LEU A 193 -2.07 -16.78 10.41
N LEU A 194 -3.17 -16.18 10.87
CA LEU A 194 -3.15 -15.06 11.80
C LEU A 194 -3.05 -15.53 13.26
N PRO A 195 -2.38 -14.75 14.13
CA PRO A 195 -2.24 -15.10 15.54
C PRO A 195 -3.61 -15.16 16.25
N ASN A 196 -3.71 -16.11 17.17
CA ASN A 196 -4.87 -16.22 18.07
C ASN A 196 -4.50 -15.75 19.48
N ASP A 197 -3.83 -14.61 19.57
CA ASP A 197 -3.37 -14.03 20.82
C ASP A 197 -4.19 -12.79 21.15
N PRO A 198 -4.96 -12.78 22.25
CA PRO A 198 -5.77 -11.64 22.66
C PRO A 198 -4.93 -10.43 23.10
N SER A 199 -3.65 -10.59 23.38
CA SER A 199 -2.75 -9.47 23.71
C SER A 199 -2.36 -8.63 22.48
N VAL A 200 -2.47 -9.20 21.28
CA VAL A 200 -2.19 -8.50 20.02
C VAL A 200 -3.36 -7.60 19.67
N LYS A 201 -3.21 -6.28 19.90
CA LYS A 201 -4.28 -5.29 19.68
C LYS A 201 -4.06 -4.38 18.48
N SER A 202 -2.83 -4.32 17.97
CA SER A 202 -2.43 -3.38 16.93
C SER A 202 -2.31 -4.01 15.53
N ARG A 203 -2.48 -5.33 15.42
CA ARG A 203 -2.35 -6.07 14.15
C ARG A 203 -3.49 -7.04 13.96
N ALA A 204 -3.69 -7.51 12.72
CA ALA A 204 -4.75 -8.48 12.41
C ALA A 204 -4.57 -9.79 13.20
N THR A 205 -5.66 -10.28 13.74
CA THR A 205 -5.75 -11.54 14.49
C THR A 205 -6.78 -12.46 13.87
N LYS A 206 -6.76 -13.73 14.25
CA LYS A 206 -7.80 -14.69 13.89
C LYS A 206 -9.20 -14.17 14.25
N ALA A 207 -9.34 -13.57 15.43
CA ALA A 207 -10.61 -13.01 15.86
C ALA A 207 -11.07 -11.85 14.96
N ALA A 208 -10.15 -10.98 14.53
CA ALA A 208 -10.47 -9.90 13.61
C ALA A 208 -10.95 -10.43 12.23
N ALA A 209 -10.31 -11.47 11.70
CA ALA A 209 -10.73 -12.09 10.43
C ALA A 209 -12.13 -12.73 10.55
N LEU A 210 -12.41 -13.44 11.66
CA LEU A 210 -13.73 -14.02 11.91
C LEU A 210 -14.81 -12.97 12.10
N ALA A 211 -14.50 -11.87 12.83
CA ALA A 211 -15.43 -10.76 13.01
C ALA A 211 -15.75 -10.06 11.68
N MET A 212 -14.74 -9.83 10.83
CA MET A 212 -14.97 -9.27 9.50
C MET A 212 -15.83 -10.19 8.64
N ARG A 213 -15.52 -11.49 8.63
CA ARG A 213 -16.32 -12.49 7.91
C ARG A 213 -17.77 -12.51 8.35
N SER A 214 -18.03 -12.32 9.66
CA SER A 214 -19.42 -12.28 10.19
C SER A 214 -20.17 -11.01 9.83
N ARG A 215 -19.45 -9.93 9.49
CA ARG A 215 -20.05 -8.63 9.13
C ARG A 215 -20.26 -8.45 7.62
N ALA A 216 -19.50 -9.17 6.81
CA ALA A 216 -19.61 -9.19 5.36
C ALA A 216 -20.72 -10.16 4.90
#